data_4810fccea126121cfaea25200ac8c5a5
#
_entry.id   4810fccea126121cfaea25200ac8c5a5
#
_cell.length_a   1.000
_cell.length_b   1.000
_cell.length_c   1.000
_cell.angle_alpha   90.00
_cell.angle_beta   90.00
_cell.angle_gamma   90.00
#
_symmetry.space_group_name_H-M   'P 1'
#
loop_
_entity.id
_entity.type
_entity.pdbx_description
1 polymer ?
#
loop_
_entity_poly.entity_id
_entity_poly.type
_entity_poly.pdbx_seq_one_letter_code
_entity_poly.pdbx_strand_id
1 'polypeptide(L)'
;KQELVDKGVAAYAEQGITAHGYVCDVTDEDAVQAVVARIEQEVGVIDILVNNAGIIKRIPMVEMSAKDFRQVIDVDLNAPFIVSKAVIPAMLKKGGGKIINICSMMSELGRETVSAYAAAKGGLKMLTKNIASEYGQYNIQCNGIGPGYIATPQTAPLREPQPDGSK
;
A
#
# COMPACT_ATOMS: atom_id res chain seq x y z
N LYS A 1 14.20 -6.43 0.59
CA LYS A 1 15.63 -6.78 0.71
C LYS A 1 16.16 -6.16 1.99
N GLN A 2 16.97 -6.91 2.77
CA GLN A 2 17.48 -6.45 4.07
C GLN A 2 18.20 -5.10 3.98
N GLU A 3 19.09 -4.94 3.02
CA GLU A 3 19.85 -3.69 2.79
C GLU A 3 18.96 -2.43 2.70
N LEU A 4 17.78 -2.53 2.04
CA LEU A 4 16.85 -1.40 1.93
C LEU A 4 16.15 -1.11 3.25
N VAL A 5 15.88 -2.14 4.03
CA VAL A 5 15.30 -2.01 5.37
C VAL A 5 16.29 -1.33 6.30
N ASP A 6 17.54 -1.80 6.30
CA ASP A 6 18.61 -1.24 7.15
C ASP A 6 18.88 0.24 6.81
N LYS A 7 18.92 0.57 5.51
CA LYS A 7 19.05 1.97 5.06
C LYS A 7 17.87 2.83 5.53
N GLY A 8 16.64 2.30 5.46
CA GLY A 8 15.45 3.02 5.94
C GLY A 8 15.51 3.27 7.45
N VAL A 9 15.86 2.27 8.24
CA VAL A 9 16.00 2.39 9.69
C VAL A 9 17.09 3.40 10.06
N ALA A 10 18.25 3.37 9.37
CA ALA A 10 19.33 4.34 9.60
C ALA A 10 18.88 5.78 9.30
N ALA A 11 18.14 6.00 8.21
CA ALA A 11 17.63 7.32 7.85
C ALA A 11 16.64 7.90 8.88
N TYR A 12 15.85 7.05 9.54
CA TYR A 12 15.01 7.47 10.66
C TYR A 12 15.84 7.80 11.90
N ALA A 13 16.86 6.99 12.21
CA ALA A 13 17.74 7.23 13.34
C ALA A 13 18.50 8.55 13.23
N GLU A 14 18.94 8.95 12.03
CA GLU A 14 19.55 10.27 11.77
C GLU A 14 18.62 11.44 12.12
N GLN A 15 17.30 11.23 12.11
CA GLN A 15 16.29 12.21 12.49
C GLN A 15 15.84 12.08 13.95
N GLY A 16 16.49 11.22 14.74
CA GLY A 16 16.13 10.97 16.13
C GLY A 16 14.85 10.13 16.31
N ILE A 17 14.40 9.45 15.25
CA ILE A 17 13.20 8.61 15.26
C ILE A 17 13.60 7.16 15.46
N THR A 18 13.03 6.50 16.47
CA THR A 18 13.16 5.05 16.65
C THR A 18 12.31 4.32 15.61
N ALA A 19 12.94 3.48 14.80
CA ALA A 19 12.27 2.67 13.80
C ALA A 19 12.72 1.21 13.88
N HIS A 20 11.79 0.29 13.64
CA HIS A 20 12.05 -1.14 13.55
C HIS A 20 11.80 -1.59 12.12
N GLY A 21 12.71 -2.37 11.56
CA GLY A 21 12.67 -2.79 10.17
C GLY A 21 12.50 -4.30 10.02
N TYR A 22 11.56 -4.71 9.17
CA TYR A 22 11.28 -6.11 8.89
C TYR A 22 11.22 -6.36 7.38
N VAL A 23 11.84 -7.44 6.92
CA VAL A 23 11.69 -7.88 5.52
C VAL A 23 10.44 -8.73 5.42
N CYS A 24 9.53 -8.34 4.54
CA CYS A 24 8.31 -9.08 4.27
C CYS A 24 7.90 -8.92 2.81
N ASP A 25 7.43 -9.99 2.19
CA ASP A 25 6.62 -9.90 0.98
C ASP A 25 5.16 -9.73 1.41
N VAL A 26 4.61 -8.54 1.15
CA VAL A 26 3.24 -8.21 1.58
C VAL A 26 2.16 -8.96 0.81
N THR A 27 2.51 -9.67 -0.25
CA THR A 27 1.61 -10.54 -1.02
C THR A 27 1.55 -11.97 -0.48
N ASP A 28 2.46 -12.31 0.44
CA ASP A 28 2.51 -13.61 1.12
C ASP A 28 1.81 -13.51 2.48
N GLU A 29 0.65 -14.13 2.61
CA GLU A 29 -0.19 -14.06 3.80
C GLU A 29 0.51 -14.64 5.04
N ASP A 30 1.20 -15.77 4.91
CA ASP A 30 1.88 -16.42 6.02
C ASP A 30 3.06 -15.56 6.51
N ALA A 31 3.82 -15.00 5.57
CA ALA A 31 4.90 -14.06 5.89
C ALA A 31 4.39 -12.81 6.59
N VAL A 32 3.27 -12.24 6.15
CA VAL A 32 2.64 -11.08 6.79
C VAL A 32 2.18 -11.41 8.21
N GLN A 33 1.49 -12.54 8.41
CA GLN A 33 1.05 -12.96 9.74
C GLN A 33 2.22 -13.14 10.70
N ALA A 34 3.30 -13.80 10.24
CA ALA A 34 4.50 -13.99 11.05
C ALA A 34 5.17 -12.66 11.43
N VAL A 35 5.27 -11.71 10.48
CA VAL A 35 5.87 -10.40 10.74
C VAL A 35 5.00 -9.56 11.67
N VAL A 36 3.68 -9.55 11.51
CA VAL A 36 2.76 -8.81 12.40
C VAL A 36 2.86 -9.37 13.82
N ALA A 37 2.82 -10.68 13.99
CA ALA A 37 2.97 -11.30 15.31
C ALA A 37 4.31 -10.95 15.98
N ARG A 38 5.39 -10.92 15.20
CA ARG A 38 6.71 -10.51 15.65
C ARG A 38 6.76 -9.04 16.08
N ILE A 39 6.14 -8.14 15.30
CA ILE A 39 6.05 -6.72 15.65
C ILE A 39 5.28 -6.55 16.97
N GLU A 40 4.15 -7.23 17.14
CA GLU A 40 3.35 -7.15 18.37
C GLU A 40 4.11 -7.65 19.59
N GLN A 41 4.96 -8.66 19.43
CA GLN A 41 5.80 -9.20 20.50
C GLN A 41 6.99 -8.29 20.84
N GLU A 42 7.67 -7.74 19.84
CA GLU A 42 8.93 -6.99 20.02
C GLU A 42 8.70 -5.50 20.30
N VAL A 43 7.63 -4.92 19.73
CA VAL A 43 7.37 -3.47 19.76
C VAL A 43 6.07 -3.16 20.48
N GLY A 44 4.99 -3.87 20.14
CA GLY A 44 3.66 -3.69 20.71
C GLY A 44 2.55 -3.69 19.67
N VAL A 45 1.32 -3.55 20.12
CA VAL A 45 0.14 -3.53 19.24
C VAL A 45 0.21 -2.37 18.27
N ILE A 46 -0.06 -2.65 17.00
CA ILE A 46 -0.06 -1.65 15.94
C ILE A 46 -1.28 -0.72 16.11
N ASP A 47 -1.03 0.56 16.34
CA ASP A 47 -2.07 1.59 16.46
C ASP A 47 -2.54 2.12 15.11
N ILE A 48 -1.57 2.27 14.19
CA ILE A 48 -1.80 2.88 12.87
C ILE A 48 -1.13 1.99 11.82
N LEU A 49 -1.93 1.49 10.89
CA LEU A 49 -1.45 0.80 9.70
C LEU A 49 -1.49 1.74 8.50
N VAL A 50 -0.38 1.84 7.76
CA VAL A 50 -0.33 2.53 6.47
C VAL A 50 0.01 1.53 5.37
N ASN A 51 -0.97 1.19 4.55
CA ASN A 51 -0.79 0.37 3.35
C ASN A 51 -0.25 1.26 2.22
N ASN A 52 1.07 1.35 2.15
CA ASN A 52 1.78 2.22 1.19
C ASN A 52 2.45 1.45 0.05
N ALA A 53 2.70 0.15 0.20
CA ALA A 53 3.28 -0.66 -0.87
C ALA A 53 2.44 -0.57 -2.14
N GLY A 54 3.08 -0.40 -3.27
CA GLY A 54 2.40 -0.30 -4.54
C GLY A 54 3.36 -0.29 -5.72
N ILE A 55 2.90 -0.77 -6.86
CA ILE A 55 3.62 -0.79 -8.13
C ILE A 55 2.73 -0.29 -9.25
N ILE A 56 3.33 0.20 -10.31
CA ILE A 56 2.62 0.57 -11.52
C ILE A 56 3.34 0.00 -12.73
N LYS A 57 2.56 -0.58 -13.66
CA LYS A 57 3.04 -0.98 -14.98
C LYS A 57 2.26 -0.19 -16.03
N ARG A 58 3.01 0.57 -16.84
CA ARG A 58 2.44 1.38 -17.93
C ARG A 58 2.56 0.61 -19.23
N ILE A 59 1.52 -0.13 -19.55
CA ILE A 59 1.44 -1.02 -20.73
C ILE A 59 0.06 -0.82 -21.36
N PRO A 60 -0.03 -0.59 -22.69
CA PRO A 60 -1.31 -0.56 -23.40
C PRO A 60 -2.12 -1.84 -23.09
N MET A 61 -3.42 -1.70 -22.89
CA MET A 61 -4.28 -2.79 -22.42
C MET A 61 -4.17 -4.06 -23.28
N VAL A 62 -4.10 -3.90 -24.58
CA VAL A 62 -3.99 -5.03 -25.54
C VAL A 62 -2.65 -5.73 -25.51
N GLU A 63 -1.60 -5.09 -24.98
CA GLU A 63 -0.24 -5.63 -24.84
C GLU A 63 0.04 -6.14 -23.42
N MET A 64 -0.80 -5.79 -22.46
CA MET A 64 -0.59 -6.17 -21.07
C MET A 64 -0.84 -7.67 -20.87
N SER A 65 0.17 -8.39 -20.40
CA SER A 65 -0.01 -9.79 -20.05
C SER A 65 -0.92 -9.96 -18.82
N ALA A 66 -1.67 -11.06 -18.77
CA ALA A 66 -2.45 -11.41 -17.58
C ALA A 66 -1.56 -11.57 -16.32
N LYS A 67 -0.28 -11.96 -16.50
CA LYS A 67 0.70 -12.04 -15.40
C LYS A 67 1.02 -10.65 -14.85
N ASP A 68 1.26 -9.68 -15.72
CA ASP A 68 1.55 -8.30 -15.30
C ASP A 68 0.35 -7.66 -14.62
N PHE A 69 -0.85 -7.90 -15.14
CA PHE A 69 -2.09 -7.44 -14.54
C PHE A 69 -2.25 -8.00 -13.12
N ARG A 70 -2.14 -9.33 -12.95
CA ARG A 70 -2.23 -9.98 -11.64
C ARG A 70 -1.21 -9.46 -10.65
N GLN A 71 0.04 -9.26 -11.07
CA GLN A 71 1.08 -8.74 -10.19
C GLN A 71 0.73 -7.37 -9.60
N VAL A 72 0.14 -6.48 -10.39
CA VAL A 72 -0.31 -5.17 -9.90
C VAL A 72 -1.49 -5.33 -8.94
N ILE A 73 -2.46 -6.18 -9.26
CA ILE A 73 -3.59 -6.49 -8.36
C ILE A 73 -3.09 -7.07 -7.03
N ASP A 74 -2.13 -7.99 -7.07
CA ASP A 74 -1.60 -8.63 -5.87
C ASP A 74 -0.95 -7.62 -4.92
N VAL A 75 -0.13 -6.71 -5.45
CA VAL A 75 0.59 -5.74 -4.62
C VAL A 75 -0.32 -4.57 -4.19
N ASP A 76 -1.16 -4.04 -5.09
CA ASP A 76 -1.87 -2.78 -4.86
C ASP A 76 -3.29 -2.96 -4.28
N LEU A 77 -3.81 -4.20 -4.27
CA LEU A 77 -5.15 -4.52 -3.74
C LEU A 77 -5.13 -5.70 -2.76
N ASN A 78 -4.59 -6.86 -3.17
CA ASN A 78 -4.61 -8.05 -2.32
C ASN A 78 -3.73 -7.87 -1.08
N ALA A 79 -2.53 -7.29 -1.22
CA ALA A 79 -1.63 -7.04 -0.10
C ALA A 79 -2.23 -6.11 0.96
N PRO A 80 -2.85 -4.95 0.64
CA PRO A 80 -3.59 -4.16 1.62
C PRO A 80 -4.68 -4.93 2.36
N PHE A 81 -5.39 -5.84 1.69
CA PHE A 81 -6.34 -6.74 2.34
C PHE A 81 -5.64 -7.70 3.32
N ILE A 82 -4.59 -8.39 2.89
CA ILE A 82 -3.83 -9.34 3.69
C ILE A 82 -3.27 -8.68 4.96
N VAL A 83 -2.61 -7.52 4.80
CA VAL A 83 -2.01 -6.81 5.93
C VAL A 83 -3.07 -6.27 6.88
N SER A 84 -4.17 -5.70 6.37
CA SER A 84 -5.27 -5.23 7.20
C SER A 84 -5.90 -6.37 7.99
N LYS A 85 -6.16 -7.53 7.33
CA LYS A 85 -6.67 -8.74 7.96
C LYS A 85 -5.78 -9.22 9.12
N ALA A 86 -4.47 -9.12 8.98
CA ALA A 86 -3.51 -9.53 10.01
C ALA A 86 -3.48 -8.57 11.23
N VAL A 87 -3.69 -7.27 11.02
CA VAL A 87 -3.58 -6.24 12.07
C VAL A 87 -4.91 -6.02 12.82
N ILE A 88 -6.05 -6.12 12.15
CA ILE A 88 -7.39 -5.84 12.71
C ILE A 88 -7.69 -6.62 14.01
N PRO A 89 -7.34 -7.92 14.16
CA PRO A 89 -7.66 -8.67 15.38
C PRO A 89 -7.07 -8.04 16.66
N ALA A 90 -5.84 -7.56 16.60
CA ALA A 90 -5.23 -6.89 17.75
C ALA A 90 -5.83 -5.50 18.00
N MET A 91 -6.18 -4.76 16.96
CA MET A 91 -6.91 -3.49 17.08
C MET A 91 -8.29 -3.70 17.74
N LEU A 92 -9.03 -4.73 17.36
CA LEU A 92 -10.31 -5.09 18.00
C LEU A 92 -10.13 -5.40 19.49
N LYS A 93 -9.12 -6.21 19.83
CA LYS A 93 -8.82 -6.56 21.21
C LYS A 93 -8.40 -5.34 22.05
N LYS A 94 -7.71 -4.39 21.45
CA LYS A 94 -7.29 -3.13 22.07
C LYS A 94 -8.43 -2.12 22.21
N GLY A 95 -9.49 -2.22 21.40
CA GLY A 95 -10.62 -1.30 21.36
C GLY A 95 -10.47 -0.12 20.39
N GLY A 96 -9.64 -0.25 19.37
CA GLY A 96 -9.54 0.74 18.29
C GLY A 96 -8.22 0.74 17.53
N GLY A 97 -8.21 1.43 16.39
CA GLY A 97 -7.03 1.57 15.53
C GLY A 97 -7.30 2.46 14.33
N LYS A 98 -6.28 2.70 13.53
CA LYS A 98 -6.37 3.49 12.30
C LYS A 98 -5.75 2.72 11.14
N ILE A 99 -6.43 2.72 10.01
CA ILE A 99 -5.92 2.15 8.75
C ILE A 99 -5.94 3.25 7.70
N ILE A 100 -4.81 3.44 7.04
CA ILE A 100 -4.64 4.40 5.96
C ILE A 100 -4.21 3.63 4.71
N ASN A 101 -5.04 3.66 3.68
CA ASN A 101 -4.73 3.07 2.39
C ASN A 101 -4.28 4.15 1.41
N ILE A 102 -3.12 3.97 0.79
CA ILE A 102 -2.65 4.88 -0.27
C ILE A 102 -3.35 4.50 -1.58
N CYS A 103 -4.47 5.17 -1.80
CA CYS A 103 -5.25 5.12 -3.03
C CYS A 103 -4.57 5.94 -4.14
N SER A 104 -5.33 6.49 -5.06
CA SER A 104 -4.85 7.33 -6.15
C SER A 104 -5.99 8.16 -6.72
N MET A 105 -5.68 9.21 -7.48
CA MET A 105 -6.67 9.80 -8.39
C MET A 105 -7.21 8.76 -9.39
N MET A 106 -6.43 7.73 -9.71
CA MET A 106 -6.87 6.59 -10.54
C MET A 106 -7.89 5.69 -9.84
N SER A 107 -8.23 5.92 -8.58
CA SER A 107 -9.37 5.30 -7.91
C SER A 107 -10.72 5.85 -8.39
N GLU A 108 -10.71 7.00 -9.06
CA GLU A 108 -11.88 7.70 -9.59
C GLU A 108 -11.80 7.91 -11.11
N LEU A 109 -10.58 8.07 -11.64
CA LEU A 109 -10.33 8.47 -13.01
C LEU A 109 -9.71 7.32 -13.80
N GLY A 110 -9.99 7.28 -15.10
CA GLY A 110 -9.29 6.42 -16.05
C GLY A 110 -8.15 7.16 -16.73
N ARG A 111 -7.09 6.42 -17.07
CA ARG A 111 -6.00 6.88 -17.92
C ARG A 111 -5.50 5.71 -18.77
N GLU A 112 -5.04 5.99 -19.97
CA GLU A 112 -4.40 5.02 -20.84
C GLU A 112 -3.16 4.38 -20.17
N THR A 113 -2.84 3.17 -20.57
CA THR A 113 -1.67 2.36 -20.16
C THR A 113 -1.63 1.92 -18.70
N VAL A 114 -2.59 2.28 -17.85
CA VAL A 114 -2.58 1.96 -16.41
C VAL A 114 -3.79 1.13 -15.96
N SER A 115 -4.35 0.31 -16.85
CA SER A 115 -5.58 -0.47 -16.58
C SER A 115 -5.51 -1.29 -15.29
N ALA A 116 -4.43 -2.04 -15.05
CA ALA A 116 -4.26 -2.84 -13.85
C ALA A 116 -4.17 -1.98 -12.58
N TYR A 117 -3.42 -0.87 -12.66
CA TYR A 117 -3.27 0.06 -11.54
C TYR A 117 -4.58 0.76 -11.19
N ALA A 118 -5.32 1.25 -12.20
CA ALA A 118 -6.63 1.87 -11.98
C ALA A 118 -7.63 0.86 -11.38
N ALA A 119 -7.67 -0.37 -11.89
CA ALA A 119 -8.50 -1.43 -11.33
C ALA A 119 -8.15 -1.73 -9.86
N ALA A 120 -6.86 -1.87 -9.53
CA ALA A 120 -6.39 -2.10 -8.18
C ALA A 120 -6.74 -0.94 -7.25
N LYS A 121 -6.48 0.30 -7.65
CA LYS A 121 -6.75 1.50 -6.81
C LYS A 121 -8.24 1.80 -6.69
N GLY A 122 -9.05 1.49 -7.68
CA GLY A 122 -10.51 1.49 -7.59
C GLY A 122 -11.01 0.46 -6.58
N GLY A 123 -10.50 -0.77 -6.65
CA GLY A 123 -10.76 -1.83 -5.67
C GLY A 123 -10.32 -1.44 -4.26
N LEU A 124 -9.13 -0.86 -4.11
CA LEU A 124 -8.61 -0.41 -2.81
C LEU A 124 -9.49 0.68 -2.17
N LYS A 125 -10.03 1.62 -2.98
CA LYS A 125 -11.02 2.59 -2.50
C LYS A 125 -12.26 1.90 -1.94
N MET A 126 -12.79 0.88 -2.62
CA MET A 126 -13.95 0.15 -2.13
C MET A 126 -13.61 -0.71 -0.91
N LEU A 127 -12.45 -1.36 -0.87
CA LEU A 127 -11.95 -2.06 0.31
C LEU A 127 -11.86 -1.12 1.52
N THR A 128 -11.35 0.09 1.33
CA THR A 128 -11.28 1.11 2.39
C THR A 128 -12.65 1.41 2.99
N LYS A 129 -13.65 1.63 2.13
CA LYS A 129 -15.03 1.87 2.57
C LYS A 129 -15.63 0.66 3.29
N ASN A 130 -15.34 -0.56 2.81
CA ASN A 130 -15.84 -1.78 3.41
C ASN A 130 -15.25 -2.00 4.81
N ILE A 131 -13.93 -1.84 4.97
CA ILE A 131 -13.27 -1.92 6.29
C ILE A 131 -13.86 -0.86 7.24
N ALA A 132 -14.06 0.38 6.78
CA ALA A 132 -14.66 1.43 7.60
C ALA A 132 -16.10 1.10 8.03
N SER A 133 -16.90 0.52 7.13
CA SER A 133 -18.27 0.11 7.43
C SER A 133 -18.34 -1.06 8.41
N GLU A 134 -17.46 -2.05 8.24
CA GLU A 134 -17.47 -3.28 9.05
C GLU A 134 -16.91 -3.06 10.45
N TYR A 135 -15.82 -2.30 10.57
CA TYR A 135 -15.07 -2.14 11.81
C TYR A 135 -15.22 -0.78 12.49
N GLY A 136 -15.95 0.18 11.91
CA GLY A 136 -16.17 1.50 12.48
C GLY A 136 -16.83 1.47 13.86
N GLN A 137 -17.77 0.54 14.09
CA GLN A 137 -18.41 0.33 15.38
C GLN A 137 -17.44 -0.10 16.49
N TYR A 138 -16.28 -0.62 16.16
CA TYR A 138 -15.22 -1.02 17.08
C TYR A 138 -14.12 0.04 17.22
N ASN A 139 -14.41 1.28 16.86
CA ASN A 139 -13.46 2.40 16.90
C ASN A 139 -12.21 2.16 16.02
N ILE A 140 -12.35 1.42 14.91
CA ILE A 140 -11.32 1.28 13.87
C ILE A 140 -11.74 2.15 12.69
N GLN A 141 -10.98 3.21 12.42
CA GLN A 141 -11.21 4.08 11.27
C GLN A 141 -10.31 3.66 10.11
N CYS A 142 -10.91 3.51 8.93
CA CYS A 142 -10.17 3.23 7.69
C CYS A 142 -10.41 4.35 6.70
N ASN A 143 -9.32 4.97 6.24
CA ASN A 143 -9.37 6.09 5.29
C ASN A 143 -8.42 5.87 4.13
N GLY A 144 -8.77 6.42 2.97
CA GLY A 144 -7.95 6.42 1.77
C GLY A 144 -7.38 7.81 1.47
N ILE A 145 -6.10 7.87 1.16
CA ILE A 145 -5.46 9.07 0.63
C ILE A 145 -5.35 8.88 -0.88
N GLY A 146 -5.90 9.80 -1.66
CA GLY A 146 -5.83 9.80 -3.13
C GLY A 146 -4.83 10.81 -3.66
N PRO A 147 -3.51 10.53 -3.67
CA PRO A 147 -2.53 11.47 -4.18
C PRO A 147 -2.72 11.74 -5.67
N GLY A 148 -2.47 12.99 -6.07
CA GLY A 148 -2.23 13.35 -7.46
C GLY A 148 -0.79 13.04 -7.88
N TYR A 149 -0.23 13.86 -8.78
CA TYR A 149 1.14 13.69 -9.24
C TYR A 149 2.14 14.29 -8.24
N ILE A 150 2.69 13.43 -7.40
CA ILE A 150 3.77 13.78 -6.47
C ILE A 150 5.11 13.47 -7.15
N ALA A 151 6.09 14.38 -7.02
CA ALA A 151 7.42 14.22 -7.59
C ALA A 151 8.21 13.12 -6.87
N THR A 152 8.09 11.90 -7.36
CA THR A 152 8.74 10.69 -6.85
C THR A 152 9.42 9.94 -8.00
N PRO A 153 10.27 8.95 -7.73
CA PRO A 153 10.81 8.08 -8.78
C PRO A 153 9.73 7.41 -9.64
N GLN A 154 8.59 7.05 -9.06
CA GLN A 154 7.46 6.43 -9.78
C GLN A 154 6.83 7.35 -10.83
N THR A 155 6.87 8.66 -10.61
CA THR A 155 6.33 9.67 -11.54
C THR A 155 7.42 10.34 -12.38
N ALA A 156 8.70 9.99 -12.22
CA ALA A 156 9.79 10.56 -12.99
C ALA A 156 9.55 10.47 -14.52
N PRO A 157 9.12 9.32 -15.08
CA PRO A 157 8.88 9.20 -16.52
C PRO A 157 7.79 10.13 -17.07
N LEU A 158 6.91 10.63 -16.20
CA LEU A 158 5.84 11.58 -16.60
C LEU A 158 6.28 13.03 -16.61
N ARG A 159 7.50 13.31 -16.13
CA ARG A 159 8.09 14.66 -16.06
C ARG A 159 9.17 14.87 -17.11
N GLU A 160 9.62 13.81 -17.75
CA GLU A 160 10.56 13.88 -18.85
C GLU A 160 9.84 14.37 -20.12
N PRO A 161 10.46 15.26 -20.90
CA PRO A 161 9.90 15.65 -22.19
C PRO A 161 9.67 14.43 -23.08
N GLN A 162 8.49 14.32 -23.67
CA GLN A 162 8.21 13.28 -24.64
C GLN A 162 9.01 13.50 -25.93
N PRO A 163 9.26 12.47 -26.74
CA PRO A 163 10.00 12.61 -28.01
C PRO A 163 9.38 13.63 -28.98
N ASP A 164 8.06 13.92 -28.84
CA ASP A 164 7.33 14.91 -29.61
C ASP A 164 7.37 16.32 -29.01
N GLY A 165 8.11 16.51 -27.90
CA GLY A 165 8.24 17.79 -27.21
C GLY A 165 7.09 18.17 -26.29
N SER A 166 6.07 17.33 -26.15
CA SER A 166 5.00 17.49 -25.16
C SER A 166 5.49 17.17 -23.73
N LYS A 167 4.79 17.72 -22.73
CA LYS A 167 5.02 17.46 -21.30
C LYS A 167 3.83 16.71 -20.70
#